data_a6cd73822bb3e9a43c41fc9ebe58f092
#
_entry.id   a6cd73822bb3e9a43c41fc9ebe58f092
#
_cell.length_a   1.000
_cell.length_b   1.000
_cell.length_c   1.000
_cell.angle_alpha   90.00
_cell.angle_beta   90.00
_cell.angle_gamma   90.00
#
_symmetry.space_group_name_H-M   'P 1'
#
loop_
_entity.id
_entity.type
_entity.pdbx_description
1 polymer ?
#
loop_
_entity_poly.entity_id
_entity_poly.type
_entity_poly.pdbx_seq_one_letter_code
_entity_poly.pdbx_strand_id
1 'polypeptide(L)'
;MERLKLNNTNKGIILIIASAFCFALMGMFVRLSGDLPAMQKSFFRNIVALVFSVAVLLKEHKKITVPKSAVKYLFLRAFFGTVGIVCNFYAIGKLVLADASILNKMSPFFAILGSLLILKEKISPKKAIIVLTAFIGCLFVIKPTFRNAELIPSLIGLLGGFGAGIAYTMVHKLGQEKVEGSFIVFFFSAFSTLVFLPFMIAEYKPMTALQLIYLLLAGLSATGGQYTITAAYIYAPARDISVYDYSQIVFSSLLGLFVFGQVPDVLSIIGYVIIIAMAAAMFFLNRKSAKSA
;
A
#
# COMPACT_ATOMS: atom_id res chain seq x y z
N MET A 1 37.43 -5.67 12.07
CA MET A 1 36.04 -5.91 11.58
C MET A 1 35.58 -4.66 10.84
N GLU A 2 35.81 -4.63 9.53
CA GLU A 2 35.29 -3.58 8.64
C GLU A 2 33.77 -3.71 8.60
N ARG A 3 33.04 -2.78 9.22
CA ARG A 3 31.59 -2.68 9.06
C ARG A 3 31.37 -2.32 7.59
N LEU A 4 30.89 -3.28 6.80
CA LEU A 4 30.35 -3.06 5.46
C LEU A 4 29.37 -1.89 5.54
N LYS A 5 29.81 -0.68 5.17
CA LYS A 5 28.91 0.46 4.97
C LYS A 5 28.04 0.15 3.77
N LEU A 6 26.85 -0.42 4.03
CA LEU A 6 25.83 -0.62 3.00
C LEU A 6 25.61 0.70 2.26
N ASN A 7 25.69 0.67 0.93
CA ASN A 7 25.35 1.79 0.08
C ASN A 7 23.89 2.20 0.37
N ASN A 8 23.56 3.47 0.29
CA ASN A 8 22.21 3.99 0.55
C ASN A 8 21.14 3.27 -0.28
N THR A 9 21.43 2.90 -1.51
CA THR A 9 20.52 2.10 -2.36
C THR A 9 20.25 0.72 -1.76
N ASN A 10 21.27 0.02 -1.25
CA ASN A 10 21.08 -1.29 -0.62
C ASN A 10 20.27 -1.19 0.68
N LYS A 11 20.45 -0.11 1.46
CA LYS A 11 19.58 0.16 2.63
C LYS A 11 18.14 0.36 2.21
N GLY A 12 17.90 1.14 1.16
CA GLY A 12 16.58 1.35 0.57
C GLY A 12 15.93 0.04 0.14
N ILE A 13 16.68 -0.85 -0.54
CA ILE A 13 16.20 -2.17 -0.97
C ILE A 13 15.80 -3.03 0.23
N ILE A 14 16.64 -3.12 1.27
CA ILE A 14 16.33 -3.92 2.46
C ILE A 14 15.07 -3.38 3.15
N LEU A 15 14.96 -2.07 3.30
CA LEU A 15 13.81 -1.43 3.95
C LEU A 15 12.50 -1.62 3.16
N ILE A 16 12.53 -1.56 1.82
CA ILE A 16 11.32 -1.77 1.02
C ILE A 16 10.88 -3.24 1.04
N ILE A 17 11.82 -4.19 1.06
CA ILE A 17 11.51 -5.62 1.23
C ILE A 17 10.95 -5.87 2.64
N ALA A 18 11.53 -5.26 3.68
CA ALA A 18 11.00 -5.35 5.04
C ALA A 18 9.58 -4.75 5.13
N SER A 19 9.32 -3.63 4.45
CA SER A 19 7.99 -3.05 4.33
C SER A 19 7.02 -4.02 3.67
N ALA A 20 7.42 -4.63 2.55
CA ALA A 20 6.62 -5.60 1.82
C ALA A 20 6.24 -6.81 2.71
N PHE A 21 7.18 -7.30 3.52
CA PHE A 21 6.92 -8.36 4.50
C PHE A 21 5.94 -7.90 5.59
N CYS A 22 6.13 -6.71 6.15
CA CYS A 22 5.22 -6.15 7.14
C CYS A 22 3.79 -6.00 6.60
N PHE A 23 3.62 -5.54 5.37
CA PHE A 23 2.29 -5.43 4.75
C PHE A 23 1.68 -6.79 4.41
N ALA A 24 2.47 -7.80 4.06
CA ALA A 24 1.98 -9.16 3.91
C ALA A 24 1.51 -9.74 5.25
N LEU A 25 2.26 -9.55 6.34
CA LEU A 25 1.84 -9.90 7.70
C LEU A 25 0.56 -9.17 8.12
N MET A 26 0.47 -7.87 7.83
CA MET A 26 -0.77 -7.10 8.06
C MET A 26 -1.96 -7.79 7.38
N GLY A 27 -1.83 -8.13 6.10
CA GLY A 27 -2.89 -8.82 5.34
C GLY A 27 -3.26 -10.17 5.96
N MET A 28 -2.28 -10.97 6.39
CA MET A 28 -2.49 -12.23 7.08
C MET A 28 -3.27 -12.05 8.38
N PHE A 29 -2.88 -11.11 9.24
CA PHE A 29 -3.57 -10.86 10.51
C PHE A 29 -4.98 -10.29 10.31
N VAL A 30 -5.18 -9.41 9.32
CA VAL A 30 -6.51 -8.93 8.93
C VAL A 30 -7.41 -10.10 8.50
N ARG A 31 -6.88 -11.10 7.79
CA ARG A 31 -7.63 -12.28 7.40
C ARG A 31 -7.91 -13.21 8.60
N LEU A 32 -6.92 -13.44 9.47
CA LEU A 32 -7.06 -14.23 10.69
C LEU A 32 -8.09 -13.63 11.67
N SER A 33 -8.35 -12.32 11.62
CA SER A 33 -9.41 -11.71 12.43
C SER A 33 -10.84 -12.13 12.02
N GLY A 34 -10.99 -12.96 10.97
CA GLY A 34 -12.26 -13.58 10.58
C GLY A 34 -13.27 -12.58 9.99
N ASP A 35 -14.56 -12.84 10.20
CA ASP A 35 -15.68 -12.10 9.58
C ASP A 35 -16.06 -10.81 10.30
N LEU A 36 -15.08 -10.07 10.81
CA LEU A 36 -15.29 -8.73 11.33
C LEU A 36 -15.47 -7.74 10.18
N PRO A 37 -16.30 -6.68 10.36
CA PRO A 37 -16.49 -5.64 9.36
C PRO A 37 -15.16 -4.99 8.94
N ALA A 38 -14.99 -4.71 7.64
CA ALA A 38 -13.76 -4.08 7.14
C ALA A 38 -13.51 -2.71 7.78
N MET A 39 -14.57 -1.97 8.13
CA MET A 39 -14.48 -0.70 8.86
C MET A 39 -13.89 -0.88 10.26
N GLN A 40 -14.35 -1.89 11.01
CA GLN A 40 -13.84 -2.23 12.33
C GLN A 40 -12.36 -2.63 12.26
N LYS A 41 -11.98 -3.50 11.32
CA LYS A 41 -10.58 -3.88 11.07
C LYS A 41 -9.72 -2.66 10.75
N SER A 42 -10.22 -1.78 9.88
CA SER A 42 -9.54 -0.55 9.48
C SER A 42 -9.36 0.42 10.64
N PHE A 43 -10.35 0.54 11.53
CA PHE A 43 -10.26 1.35 12.74
C PHE A 43 -9.11 0.87 13.64
N PHE A 44 -9.09 -0.43 14.00
CA PHE A 44 -8.03 -0.96 14.88
C PHE A 44 -6.64 -0.83 14.28
N ARG A 45 -6.50 -1.07 12.99
CA ARG A 45 -5.23 -0.84 12.29
C ARG A 45 -4.77 0.61 12.40
N ASN A 46 -5.68 1.57 12.23
CA ASN A 46 -5.31 2.98 12.20
C ASN A 46 -5.12 3.58 13.61
N ILE A 47 -5.87 3.12 14.63
CA ILE A 47 -5.66 3.58 16.01
C ILE A 47 -4.27 3.17 16.52
N VAL A 48 -3.79 1.96 16.21
CA VAL A 48 -2.42 1.53 16.55
C VAL A 48 -1.39 2.41 15.84
N ALA A 49 -1.58 2.67 14.54
CA ALA A 49 -0.69 3.55 13.78
C ALA A 49 -0.72 4.99 14.30
N LEU A 50 -1.87 5.48 14.75
CA LEU A 50 -2.02 6.80 15.35
C LEU A 50 -1.26 6.92 16.67
N VAL A 51 -1.45 5.96 17.59
CA VAL A 51 -0.74 5.95 18.88
C VAL A 51 0.77 5.96 18.66
N PHE A 52 1.26 5.12 17.73
CA PHE A 52 2.67 5.07 17.40
C PHE A 52 3.17 6.38 16.75
N SER A 53 2.41 6.97 15.84
CA SER A 53 2.76 8.24 15.18
C SER A 53 2.84 9.39 16.19
N VAL A 54 1.92 9.46 17.15
CA VAL A 54 1.96 10.43 18.25
C VAL A 54 3.23 10.27 19.06
N ALA A 55 3.58 9.03 19.44
CA ALA A 55 4.81 8.77 20.20
C ALA A 55 6.06 9.21 19.41
N VAL A 56 6.11 8.97 18.10
CA VAL A 56 7.22 9.42 17.23
C VAL A 56 7.29 10.93 17.18
N LEU A 57 6.17 11.64 16.96
CA LEU A 57 6.16 13.11 16.89
C LEU A 57 6.58 13.75 18.21
N LEU A 58 6.13 13.20 19.36
CA LEU A 58 6.54 13.67 20.67
C LEU A 58 8.05 13.49 20.91
N LYS A 59 8.62 12.38 20.42
CA LYS A 59 10.05 12.10 20.54
C LYS A 59 10.93 12.97 19.63
N GLU A 60 10.44 13.27 18.44
CA GLU A 60 11.20 14.06 17.45
C GLU A 60 11.36 15.52 17.84
N HIS A 61 10.47 16.07 18.69
CA HIS A 61 10.45 17.48 19.14
C HIS A 61 10.58 18.51 18.00
N LYS A 62 10.26 18.11 16.75
CA LYS A 62 10.37 18.98 15.59
C LYS A 62 9.20 19.94 15.51
N LYS A 63 9.46 21.18 15.12
CA LYS A 63 8.40 22.15 14.82
C LYS A 63 7.69 21.72 13.53
N ILE A 64 6.44 21.29 13.64
CA ILE A 64 5.63 20.92 12.50
C ILE A 64 5.21 22.21 11.78
N THR A 65 5.64 22.36 10.54
CA THR A 65 5.24 23.46 9.68
C THR A 65 4.53 22.93 8.45
N VAL A 66 3.26 23.32 8.27
CA VAL A 66 2.46 22.90 7.11
C VAL A 66 2.10 24.14 6.31
N PRO A 67 2.63 24.31 5.09
CA PRO A 67 2.22 25.39 4.20
C PRO A 67 0.72 25.32 3.89
N LYS A 68 0.05 26.47 3.77
CA LYS A 68 -1.38 26.51 3.40
C LYS A 68 -1.66 25.78 2.08
N SER A 69 -0.75 25.84 1.13
CA SER A 69 -0.82 25.13 -0.16
C SER A 69 -0.84 23.60 -0.01
N ALA A 70 -0.20 23.08 1.03
CA ALA A 70 -0.08 21.65 1.29
C ALA A 70 -1.33 21.02 1.94
N VAL A 71 -2.17 21.82 2.60
CA VAL A 71 -3.32 21.33 3.38
C VAL A 71 -4.27 20.49 2.52
N LYS A 72 -4.60 20.94 1.32
CA LYS A 72 -5.46 20.19 0.39
C LYS A 72 -4.89 18.82 0.03
N TYR A 73 -3.58 18.71 -0.12
CA TYR A 73 -2.91 17.45 -0.45
C TYR A 73 -2.87 16.50 0.76
N LEU A 74 -2.79 17.02 1.99
CA LEU A 74 -2.95 16.22 3.21
C LEU A 74 -4.34 15.59 3.27
N PHE A 75 -5.39 16.36 3.03
CA PHE A 75 -6.77 15.84 3.01
C PHE A 75 -6.97 14.82 1.89
N LEU A 76 -6.53 15.11 0.66
CA LEU A 76 -6.62 14.16 -0.46
C LEU A 76 -5.84 12.87 -0.16
N ARG A 77 -4.63 12.99 0.40
CA ARG A 77 -3.84 11.84 0.85
C ARG A 77 -4.60 11.00 1.88
N ALA A 78 -5.20 11.66 2.87
CA ALA A 78 -5.93 10.98 3.92
C ALA A 78 -7.19 10.32 3.38
N PHE A 79 -7.98 11.02 2.56
CA PHE A 79 -9.22 10.50 1.98
C PHE A 79 -8.97 9.28 1.09
N PHE A 80 -8.12 9.42 0.06
CA PHE A 80 -7.83 8.31 -0.86
C PHE A 80 -7.13 7.15 -0.16
N GLY A 81 -6.25 7.43 0.80
CA GLY A 81 -5.62 6.41 1.62
C GLY A 81 -6.63 5.65 2.49
N THR A 82 -7.62 6.33 3.05
CA THR A 82 -8.69 5.72 3.88
C THR A 82 -9.58 4.82 3.03
N VAL A 83 -10.04 5.30 1.87
CA VAL A 83 -10.77 4.48 0.88
C VAL A 83 -9.92 3.27 0.46
N GLY A 84 -8.64 3.51 0.17
CA GLY A 84 -7.71 2.45 -0.22
C GLY A 84 -7.60 1.33 0.82
N ILE A 85 -7.53 1.67 2.12
CA ILE A 85 -7.43 0.67 3.20
C ILE A 85 -8.69 -0.18 3.29
N VAL A 86 -9.87 0.45 3.34
CA VAL A 86 -11.12 -0.30 3.54
C VAL A 86 -11.41 -1.23 2.36
N CYS A 87 -11.16 -0.75 1.14
CA CYS A 87 -11.31 -1.56 -0.07
C CYS A 87 -10.33 -2.76 -0.08
N ASN A 88 -9.07 -2.52 0.30
CA ASN A 88 -8.07 -3.58 0.40
C ASN A 88 -8.44 -4.61 1.49
N PHE A 89 -8.91 -4.17 2.67
CA PHE A 89 -9.30 -5.09 3.76
C PHE A 89 -10.55 -5.89 3.41
N TYR A 90 -11.49 -5.30 2.69
CA TYR A 90 -12.63 -6.03 2.13
C TYR A 90 -12.14 -7.12 1.17
N ALA A 91 -11.26 -6.78 0.24
CA ALA A 91 -10.70 -7.72 -0.72
C ALA A 91 -9.93 -8.86 -0.03
N ILE A 92 -9.09 -8.56 0.96
CA ILE A 92 -8.36 -9.56 1.77
C ILE A 92 -9.32 -10.54 2.44
N GLY A 93 -10.49 -10.10 2.87
CA GLY A 93 -11.51 -10.96 3.49
C GLY A 93 -12.22 -11.90 2.52
N LYS A 94 -12.20 -11.62 1.22
CA LYS A 94 -13.00 -12.32 0.21
C LYS A 94 -12.17 -13.06 -0.84
N LEU A 95 -10.97 -12.58 -1.16
CA LEU A 95 -10.09 -13.14 -2.18
C LEU A 95 -8.97 -13.98 -1.57
N VAL A 96 -8.27 -14.74 -2.41
CA VAL A 96 -6.95 -15.30 -2.08
C VAL A 96 -6.03 -14.15 -1.68
N LEU A 97 -5.22 -14.34 -0.64
CA LEU A 97 -4.38 -13.27 -0.07
C LEU A 97 -3.42 -12.69 -1.11
N ALA A 98 -2.90 -13.52 -2.01
CA ALA A 98 -2.03 -13.09 -3.10
C ALA A 98 -2.77 -12.24 -4.14
N ASP A 99 -4.02 -12.62 -4.52
CA ASP A 99 -4.85 -11.86 -5.45
C ASP A 99 -5.18 -10.46 -4.89
N ALA A 100 -5.60 -10.37 -3.63
CA ALA A 100 -5.83 -9.09 -2.98
C ALA A 100 -4.56 -8.23 -2.93
N SER A 101 -3.40 -8.85 -2.69
CA SER A 101 -2.11 -8.16 -2.63
C SER A 101 -1.69 -7.61 -3.99
N ILE A 102 -1.82 -8.39 -5.08
CA ILE A 102 -1.41 -7.92 -6.43
C ILE A 102 -2.32 -6.80 -6.92
N LEU A 103 -3.63 -6.86 -6.66
CA LEU A 103 -4.57 -5.80 -7.04
C LEU A 103 -4.23 -4.49 -6.30
N ASN A 104 -3.87 -4.57 -5.03
CA ASN A 104 -3.38 -3.41 -4.29
C ASN A 104 -2.04 -2.89 -4.85
N LYS A 105 -1.17 -3.78 -5.32
CA LYS A 105 0.12 -3.42 -5.97
C LYS A 105 -0.03 -2.86 -7.40
N MET A 106 -1.25 -2.64 -7.87
CA MET A 106 -1.50 -1.74 -9.00
C MET A 106 -1.30 -0.26 -8.63
N SER A 107 -1.18 0.07 -7.35
CA SER A 107 -1.00 1.44 -6.87
C SER A 107 0.15 2.23 -7.55
N PRO A 108 1.32 1.68 -7.88
CA PRO A 108 2.35 2.43 -8.60
C PRO A 108 1.90 2.86 -10.01
N PHE A 109 1.11 2.03 -10.70
CA PHE A 109 0.56 2.38 -12.01
C PHE A 109 -0.51 3.47 -11.90
N PHE A 110 -1.37 3.39 -10.90
CA PHE A 110 -2.34 4.45 -10.61
C PHE A 110 -1.66 5.75 -10.14
N ALA A 111 -0.52 5.67 -9.45
CA ALA A 111 0.25 6.85 -9.10
C ALA A 111 0.79 7.59 -10.35
N ILE A 112 1.19 6.84 -11.39
CA ILE A 112 1.59 7.43 -12.67
C ILE A 112 0.41 8.13 -13.34
N LEU A 113 -0.78 7.51 -13.34
CA LEU A 113 -2.00 8.15 -13.86
C LEU A 113 -2.38 9.36 -13.01
N GLY A 114 -2.24 9.29 -11.68
CA GLY A 114 -2.45 10.44 -10.79
C GLY A 114 -1.48 11.59 -11.07
N SER A 115 -0.21 11.31 -11.32
CA SER A 115 0.77 12.32 -11.73
C SER A 115 0.37 13.00 -13.04
N LEU A 116 -0.09 12.22 -14.05
CA LEU A 116 -0.58 12.77 -15.30
C LEU A 116 -1.79 13.70 -15.10
N LEU A 117 -2.81 13.22 -14.40
CA LEU A 117 -4.12 13.88 -14.33
C LEU A 117 -4.13 15.03 -13.30
N ILE A 118 -3.49 14.83 -12.14
CA ILE A 118 -3.55 15.76 -11.01
C ILE A 118 -2.36 16.73 -11.03
N LEU A 119 -1.14 16.22 -11.26
CA LEU A 119 0.06 17.03 -11.29
C LEU A 119 0.39 17.56 -12.69
N LYS A 120 -0.36 17.13 -13.72
CA LYS A 120 -0.19 17.50 -15.13
C LYS A 120 1.23 17.18 -15.66
N GLU A 121 1.85 16.14 -15.14
CA GLU A 121 3.15 15.65 -15.60
C GLU A 121 2.99 14.89 -16.92
N LYS A 122 3.92 15.08 -17.86
CA LYS A 122 3.88 14.37 -19.14
C LYS A 122 4.31 12.92 -18.99
N ILE A 123 3.54 12.00 -19.56
CA ILE A 123 3.89 10.58 -19.63
C ILE A 123 4.41 10.24 -21.02
N SER A 124 5.55 9.55 -21.09
CA SER A 124 6.07 9.06 -22.37
C SER A 124 5.19 7.92 -22.92
N PRO A 125 5.06 7.74 -24.26
CA PRO A 125 4.29 6.65 -24.85
C PRO A 125 4.70 5.26 -24.33
N LYS A 126 5.99 5.06 -24.07
CA LYS A 126 6.51 3.81 -23.50
C LYS A 126 5.93 3.52 -22.11
N LYS A 127 5.83 4.54 -21.24
CA LYS A 127 5.20 4.39 -19.92
C LYS A 127 3.71 4.09 -20.04
N ALA A 128 3.01 4.75 -20.99
CA ALA A 128 1.60 4.47 -21.23
C ALA A 128 1.36 3.01 -21.65
N ILE A 129 2.17 2.44 -22.56
CA ILE A 129 2.08 1.05 -22.97
C ILE A 129 2.30 0.12 -21.77
N ILE A 130 3.32 0.36 -20.94
CA ILE A 130 3.59 -0.44 -19.74
C ILE A 130 2.37 -0.44 -18.79
N VAL A 131 1.78 0.74 -18.55
CA VAL A 131 0.58 0.87 -17.70
C VAL A 131 -0.58 0.06 -18.28
N LEU A 132 -0.89 0.22 -19.57
CA LEU A 132 -1.96 -0.52 -20.23
C LEU A 132 -1.75 -2.03 -20.16
N THR A 133 -0.53 -2.51 -20.41
CA THR A 133 -0.20 -3.94 -20.32
C THR A 133 -0.35 -4.47 -18.89
N ALA A 134 0.01 -3.67 -17.87
CA ALA A 134 -0.20 -4.04 -16.48
C ALA A 134 -1.70 -4.18 -16.14
N PHE A 135 -2.56 -3.30 -16.67
CA PHE A 135 -4.01 -3.44 -16.53
C PHE A 135 -4.57 -4.69 -17.24
N ILE A 136 -4.00 -5.11 -18.37
CA ILE A 136 -4.32 -6.40 -18.98
C ILE A 136 -3.98 -7.54 -18.01
N GLY A 137 -2.80 -7.50 -17.36
CA GLY A 137 -2.45 -8.45 -16.31
C GLY A 137 -3.47 -8.52 -15.18
N CYS A 138 -4.04 -7.38 -14.77
CA CYS A 138 -5.14 -7.35 -13.79
C CYS A 138 -6.38 -8.12 -14.24
N LEU A 139 -6.72 -8.10 -15.53
CA LEU A 139 -7.89 -8.83 -16.03
C LEU A 139 -7.75 -10.34 -15.84
N PHE A 140 -6.54 -10.88 -15.92
CA PHE A 140 -6.28 -12.29 -15.62
C PHE A 140 -6.52 -12.63 -14.15
N VAL A 141 -6.25 -11.70 -13.23
CA VAL A 141 -6.51 -11.88 -11.79
C VAL A 141 -8.00 -11.69 -11.49
N ILE A 142 -8.63 -10.67 -12.05
CA ILE A 142 -10.04 -10.33 -11.81
C ILE A 142 -10.99 -11.34 -12.45
N LYS A 143 -10.63 -11.91 -13.63
CA LYS A 143 -11.45 -12.85 -14.39
C LYS A 143 -12.88 -12.34 -14.59
N PRO A 144 -13.08 -11.23 -15.32
CA PRO A 144 -14.35 -10.51 -15.38
C PRO A 144 -15.41 -11.29 -16.16
N THR A 145 -16.07 -12.25 -15.50
CA THR A 145 -17.21 -12.98 -16.03
C THR A 145 -18.42 -12.73 -15.13
N PHE A 146 -19.60 -12.63 -15.69
CA PHE A 146 -20.86 -12.43 -14.94
C PHE A 146 -21.16 -13.56 -13.94
N ARG A 147 -20.49 -14.70 -14.06
CA ARG A 147 -20.62 -15.85 -13.15
C ARG A 147 -19.55 -15.89 -12.08
N ASN A 148 -18.59 -14.98 -12.11
CA ASN A 148 -17.51 -14.95 -11.13
C ASN A 148 -17.98 -14.27 -9.83
N ALA A 149 -18.19 -15.04 -8.78
CA ALA A 149 -18.57 -14.53 -7.45
C ALA A 149 -17.50 -13.58 -6.84
N GLU A 150 -16.25 -13.68 -7.30
CA GLU A 150 -15.13 -12.84 -6.83
C GLU A 150 -14.97 -11.54 -7.64
N LEU A 151 -15.81 -11.30 -8.66
CA LEU A 151 -15.70 -10.11 -9.52
C LEU A 151 -15.81 -8.82 -8.69
N ILE A 152 -16.85 -8.69 -7.87
CA ILE A 152 -17.06 -7.49 -7.04
C ILE A 152 -15.92 -7.31 -6.02
N PRO A 153 -15.53 -8.33 -5.24
CA PRO A 153 -14.34 -8.22 -4.37
C PRO A 153 -13.06 -7.82 -5.11
N SER A 154 -12.85 -8.33 -6.32
CA SER A 154 -11.67 -7.99 -7.13
C SER A 154 -11.68 -6.55 -7.60
N LEU A 155 -12.83 -6.05 -8.07
CA LEU A 155 -12.99 -4.63 -8.47
C LEU A 155 -12.80 -3.70 -7.26
N ILE A 156 -13.33 -4.06 -6.10
CA ILE A 156 -13.10 -3.31 -4.86
C ILE A 156 -11.61 -3.36 -4.47
N GLY A 157 -10.94 -4.51 -4.61
CA GLY A 157 -9.49 -4.62 -4.40
C GLY A 157 -8.67 -3.72 -5.32
N LEU A 158 -9.05 -3.65 -6.60
CA LEU A 158 -8.44 -2.74 -7.58
C LEU A 158 -8.69 -1.27 -7.23
N LEU A 159 -9.92 -0.93 -6.78
CA LEU A 159 -10.24 0.40 -6.25
C LEU A 159 -9.37 0.74 -5.02
N GLY A 160 -9.06 -0.25 -4.19
CA GLY A 160 -8.07 -0.13 -3.11
C GLY A 160 -6.70 0.29 -3.62
N GLY A 161 -6.22 -0.37 -4.69
CA GLY A 161 -4.97 -0.02 -5.37
C GLY A 161 -5.01 1.37 -5.99
N PHE A 162 -6.13 1.77 -6.60
CA PHE A 162 -6.34 3.14 -7.09
C PHE A 162 -6.23 4.18 -5.97
N GLY A 163 -6.96 3.97 -4.86
CA GLY A 163 -6.91 4.87 -3.70
C GLY A 163 -5.49 5.01 -3.16
N ALA A 164 -4.75 3.90 -3.02
CA ALA A 164 -3.36 3.92 -2.60
C ALA A 164 -2.46 4.68 -3.59
N GLY A 165 -2.66 4.49 -4.91
CA GLY A 165 -1.89 5.17 -5.95
C GLY A 165 -2.07 6.69 -5.94
N ILE A 166 -3.31 7.17 -5.86
CA ILE A 166 -3.60 8.60 -5.72
C ILE A 166 -3.03 9.14 -4.40
N ALA A 167 -3.18 8.39 -3.30
CA ALA A 167 -2.59 8.78 -2.02
C ALA A 167 -1.07 8.93 -2.10
N TYR A 168 -0.34 8.03 -2.78
CA TYR A 168 1.11 8.14 -2.99
C TYR A 168 1.49 9.32 -3.88
N THR A 169 0.68 9.65 -4.90
CA THR A 169 0.85 10.88 -5.70
C THR A 169 0.78 12.13 -4.79
N MET A 170 -0.16 12.16 -3.84
CA MET A 170 -0.26 13.25 -2.88
C MET A 170 0.93 13.31 -1.91
N VAL A 171 1.43 12.14 -1.45
CA VAL A 171 2.66 12.08 -0.64
C VAL A 171 3.85 12.66 -1.38
N HIS A 172 4.00 12.34 -2.67
CA HIS A 172 5.06 12.93 -3.50
C HIS A 172 4.95 14.47 -3.55
N LYS A 173 3.74 14.98 -3.77
CA LYS A 173 3.50 16.45 -3.77
C LYS A 173 3.77 17.06 -2.40
N LEU A 174 3.36 16.43 -1.32
CA LEU A 174 3.65 16.88 0.05
C LEU A 174 5.15 16.91 0.34
N GLY A 175 5.92 15.96 -0.19
CA GLY A 175 7.38 15.97 -0.09
C GLY A 175 7.99 17.16 -0.83
N GLN A 176 7.48 17.55 -2.00
CA GLN A 176 7.89 18.76 -2.71
C GLN A 176 7.59 20.05 -1.92
N GLU A 177 6.48 20.07 -1.16
CA GLU A 177 6.10 21.15 -0.25
C GLU A 177 6.85 21.10 1.10
N LYS A 178 7.81 20.17 1.25
CA LYS A 178 8.66 19.97 2.47
C LYS A 178 7.87 19.66 3.75
N VAL A 179 6.72 19.00 3.62
CA VAL A 179 5.96 18.51 4.77
C VAL A 179 6.64 17.28 5.36
N GLU A 180 6.85 17.25 6.68
CA GLU A 180 7.50 16.14 7.39
C GLU A 180 6.73 14.82 7.23
N GLY A 181 7.46 13.74 6.91
CA GLY A 181 6.85 12.43 6.66
C GLY A 181 6.13 11.85 7.88
N SER A 182 6.66 12.03 9.09
CA SER A 182 6.02 11.62 10.34
C SER A 182 4.67 12.31 10.54
N PHE A 183 4.56 13.60 10.19
CA PHE A 183 3.30 14.33 10.25
C PHE A 183 2.29 13.85 9.21
N ILE A 184 2.73 13.51 7.98
CA ILE A 184 1.86 12.95 6.96
C ILE A 184 1.24 11.63 7.43
N VAL A 185 2.03 10.76 8.07
CA VAL A 185 1.55 9.47 8.63
C VAL A 185 0.58 9.73 9.80
N PHE A 186 0.93 10.64 10.70
CA PHE A 186 0.04 11.04 11.81
C PHE A 186 -1.31 11.55 11.31
N PHE A 187 -1.30 12.55 10.41
CA PHE A 187 -2.52 13.15 9.89
C PHE A 187 -3.43 12.11 9.21
N PHE A 188 -2.84 11.23 8.41
CA PHE A 188 -3.57 10.14 7.78
C PHE A 188 -4.17 9.16 8.78
N SER A 189 -3.41 8.75 9.79
CA SER A 189 -3.89 7.81 10.81
C SER A 189 -4.99 8.43 11.66
N ALA A 190 -4.86 9.72 12.04
CA ALA A 190 -5.87 10.46 12.79
C ALA A 190 -7.16 10.62 11.97
N PHE A 191 -7.05 11.10 10.72
CA PHE A 191 -8.18 11.24 9.81
C PHE A 191 -8.91 9.91 9.61
N SER A 192 -8.18 8.85 9.29
CA SER A 192 -8.78 7.52 9.06
C SER A 192 -9.45 6.98 10.32
N THR A 193 -8.82 7.14 11.49
CA THR A 193 -9.42 6.72 12.77
C THR A 193 -10.72 7.44 13.04
N LEU A 194 -10.76 8.77 12.84
CA LEU A 194 -11.97 9.57 13.01
C LEU A 194 -13.07 9.19 12.02
N VAL A 195 -12.72 8.93 10.76
CA VAL A 195 -13.69 8.49 9.74
C VAL A 195 -14.25 7.10 10.05
N PHE A 196 -13.43 6.17 10.51
CA PHE A 196 -13.89 4.81 10.80
C PHE A 196 -14.63 4.68 12.14
N LEU A 197 -14.41 5.59 13.08
CA LEU A 197 -15.01 5.54 14.41
C LEU A 197 -16.54 5.43 14.40
N PRO A 198 -17.31 6.31 13.70
CA PRO A 198 -18.76 6.21 13.68
C PRO A 198 -19.26 4.90 13.06
N PHE A 199 -18.62 4.41 11.99
CA PHE A 199 -18.97 3.12 11.37
C PHE A 199 -18.62 1.95 12.29
N MET A 200 -17.49 2.01 12.98
CA MET A 200 -17.11 1.01 13.96
C MET A 200 -18.11 0.94 15.11
N ILE A 201 -18.65 2.08 15.57
CA ILE A 201 -19.66 2.11 16.64
C ILE A 201 -21.00 1.57 16.12
N ALA A 202 -21.42 1.98 14.91
CA ALA A 202 -22.72 1.62 14.34
C ALA A 202 -22.80 0.12 13.96
N GLU A 203 -21.70 -0.46 13.43
CA GLU A 203 -21.65 -1.83 12.94
C GLU A 203 -20.74 -2.72 13.82
N TYR A 204 -20.57 -2.36 15.09
CA TYR A 204 -19.68 -3.08 15.97
C TYR A 204 -20.08 -4.54 16.11
N LYS A 205 -19.18 -5.45 15.80
CA LYS A 205 -19.31 -6.87 16.12
C LYS A 205 -18.44 -7.21 17.34
N PRO A 206 -18.99 -7.88 18.35
CA PRO A 206 -18.19 -8.37 19.47
C PRO A 206 -17.03 -9.21 18.97
N MET A 207 -15.87 -9.02 19.57
CA MET A 207 -14.63 -9.68 19.20
C MET A 207 -14.18 -10.61 20.31
N THR A 208 -13.62 -11.74 19.93
CA THR A 208 -12.85 -12.57 20.85
C THR A 208 -11.52 -11.89 21.19
N ALA A 209 -10.90 -12.24 22.31
CA ALA A 209 -9.57 -11.74 22.66
C ALA A 209 -8.54 -12.04 21.55
N LEU A 210 -8.63 -13.20 20.90
CA LEU A 210 -7.76 -13.61 19.83
C LEU A 210 -7.92 -12.72 18.59
N GLN A 211 -9.15 -12.36 18.20
CA GLN A 211 -9.43 -11.44 17.11
C GLN A 211 -8.86 -10.04 17.41
N LEU A 212 -9.01 -9.55 18.62
CA LEU A 212 -8.40 -8.29 19.04
C LEU A 212 -6.86 -8.33 18.92
N ILE A 213 -6.23 -9.41 19.39
CA ILE A 213 -4.78 -9.62 19.25
C ILE A 213 -4.37 -9.55 17.77
N TYR A 214 -5.10 -10.24 16.87
CA TYR A 214 -4.80 -10.18 15.44
C TYR A 214 -4.95 -8.77 14.86
N LEU A 215 -5.95 -8.00 15.28
CA LEU A 215 -6.12 -6.62 14.82
C LEU A 215 -5.01 -5.69 15.34
N LEU A 216 -4.55 -5.89 16.57
CA LEU A 216 -3.40 -5.14 17.10
C LEU A 216 -2.11 -5.50 16.37
N LEU A 217 -1.88 -6.79 16.08
CA LEU A 217 -0.74 -7.26 15.29
C LEU A 217 -0.80 -6.73 13.84
N ALA A 218 -2.01 -6.67 13.24
CA ALA A 218 -2.20 -6.05 11.94
C ALA A 218 -1.82 -4.55 11.97
N GLY A 219 -2.22 -3.84 13.02
CA GLY A 219 -1.86 -2.43 13.23
C GLY A 219 -0.36 -2.22 13.41
N LEU A 220 0.30 -3.04 14.22
CA LEU A 220 1.76 -3.01 14.41
C LEU A 220 2.51 -3.31 13.11
N SER A 221 2.09 -4.36 12.39
CA SER A 221 2.67 -4.71 11.09
C SER A 221 2.49 -3.57 10.08
N ALA A 222 1.30 -2.97 10.01
CA ALA A 222 1.02 -1.82 9.15
C ALA A 222 1.92 -0.63 9.49
N THR A 223 2.11 -0.36 10.77
CA THR A 223 2.98 0.73 11.26
C THR A 223 4.42 0.48 10.85
N GLY A 224 4.94 -0.73 11.11
CA GLY A 224 6.28 -1.14 10.66
C GLY A 224 6.45 -0.98 9.15
N GLY A 225 5.46 -1.43 8.35
CA GLY A 225 5.45 -1.25 6.90
C GLY A 225 5.48 0.22 6.46
N GLN A 226 4.69 1.08 7.09
CA GLN A 226 4.64 2.52 6.76
C GLN A 226 5.95 3.24 7.06
N TYR A 227 6.58 2.97 8.22
CA TYR A 227 7.84 3.61 8.56
C TYR A 227 9.01 3.09 7.73
N THR A 228 9.06 1.78 7.46
CA THR A 228 10.12 1.18 6.63
C THR A 228 10.03 1.62 5.17
N ILE A 229 8.82 1.72 4.57
CA ILE A 229 8.67 2.24 3.20
C ILE A 229 9.03 3.72 3.11
N THR A 230 8.66 4.51 4.11
CA THR A 230 9.02 5.93 4.17
C THR A 230 10.53 6.09 4.27
N ALA A 231 11.19 5.34 5.16
CA ALA A 231 12.64 5.34 5.28
C ALA A 231 13.33 4.85 4.00
N ALA A 232 12.79 3.82 3.32
CA ALA A 232 13.33 3.32 2.06
C ALA A 232 13.42 4.43 1.00
N TYR A 233 12.38 5.24 0.86
CA TYR A 233 12.34 6.35 -0.09
C TYR A 233 13.19 7.56 0.31
N ILE A 234 13.56 7.69 1.57
CA ILE A 234 14.58 8.66 2.02
C ILE A 234 15.99 8.20 1.61
N TYR A 235 16.29 6.90 1.71
CA TYR A 235 17.62 6.38 1.37
C TYR A 235 17.84 6.23 -0.13
N ALA A 236 16.81 5.95 -0.91
CA ALA A 236 16.93 5.73 -2.36
C ALA A 236 15.69 6.21 -3.13
N PRO A 237 15.87 6.76 -4.33
CA PRO A 237 14.74 7.20 -5.15
C PRO A 237 13.88 5.99 -5.58
N ALA A 238 12.58 6.21 -5.73
CA ALA A 238 11.62 5.17 -6.11
C ALA A 238 12.03 4.39 -7.37
N ARG A 239 12.65 5.08 -8.33
CA ARG A 239 13.14 4.47 -9.59
C ARG A 239 14.15 3.34 -9.39
N ASP A 240 14.87 3.32 -8.25
CA ASP A 240 15.94 2.36 -7.97
C ASP A 240 15.47 1.20 -7.07
N ILE A 241 14.34 1.37 -6.36
CA ILE A 241 13.90 0.40 -5.36
C ILE A 241 12.46 -0.10 -5.52
N SER A 242 11.59 0.59 -6.27
CA SER A 242 10.14 0.29 -6.30
C SER A 242 9.80 -1.12 -6.79
N VAL A 243 10.62 -1.72 -7.66
CA VAL A 243 10.39 -3.09 -8.14
C VAL A 243 10.45 -4.11 -6.99
N TYR A 244 11.24 -3.86 -5.97
CA TYR A 244 11.39 -4.77 -4.82
C TYR A 244 10.16 -4.78 -3.90
N ASP A 245 9.29 -3.78 -3.99
CA ASP A 245 8.01 -3.73 -3.25
C ASP A 245 7.04 -4.85 -3.69
N TYR A 246 7.20 -5.36 -4.92
CA TYR A 246 6.45 -6.52 -5.42
C TYR A 246 6.81 -7.84 -4.71
N SER A 247 7.88 -7.87 -3.91
CA SER A 247 8.17 -9.00 -3.01
C SER A 247 7.03 -9.27 -2.03
N GLN A 248 6.15 -8.29 -1.76
CA GLN A 248 4.93 -8.52 -0.96
C GLN A 248 4.05 -9.63 -1.55
N ILE A 249 4.00 -9.79 -2.87
CA ILE A 249 3.21 -10.84 -3.53
C ILE A 249 3.76 -12.21 -3.17
N VAL A 250 5.09 -12.35 -3.19
CA VAL A 250 5.77 -13.59 -2.80
C VAL A 250 5.45 -13.91 -1.33
N PHE A 251 5.62 -12.94 -0.42
CA PHE A 251 5.29 -13.13 0.99
C PHE A 251 3.80 -13.44 1.21
N SER A 252 2.89 -12.74 0.52
CA SER A 252 1.45 -13.00 0.62
C SER A 252 1.08 -14.39 0.07
N SER A 253 1.72 -14.85 -1.00
CA SER A 253 1.51 -16.20 -1.56
C SER A 253 1.99 -17.27 -0.58
N LEU A 254 3.17 -17.10 0.01
CA LEU A 254 3.71 -18.03 1.00
C LEU A 254 2.83 -18.07 2.27
N LEU A 255 2.46 -16.90 2.81
CA LEU A 255 1.56 -16.82 3.97
C LEU A 255 0.17 -17.38 3.63
N GLY A 256 -0.34 -17.12 2.43
CA GLY A 256 -1.58 -17.69 1.92
C GLY A 256 -1.55 -19.22 1.89
N LEU A 257 -0.45 -19.78 1.38
CA LEU A 257 -0.26 -21.24 1.31
C LEU A 257 -0.12 -21.85 2.72
N PHE A 258 0.83 -21.37 3.52
CA PHE A 258 1.17 -22.02 4.79
C PHE A 258 0.14 -21.81 5.91
N VAL A 259 -0.54 -20.64 5.92
CA VAL A 259 -1.49 -20.31 7.00
C VAL A 259 -2.92 -20.64 6.62
N PHE A 260 -3.28 -20.51 5.33
CA PHE A 260 -4.67 -20.66 4.87
C PHE A 260 -4.88 -21.79 3.87
N GLY A 261 -3.82 -22.51 3.45
CA GLY A 261 -3.90 -23.55 2.42
C GLY A 261 -4.30 -23.00 1.03
N GLN A 262 -4.11 -21.71 0.79
CA GLN A 262 -4.52 -21.04 -0.45
C GLN A 262 -3.46 -21.16 -1.54
N VAL A 263 -3.89 -21.62 -2.72
CA VAL A 263 -3.05 -21.67 -3.93
C VAL A 263 -3.69 -20.79 -4.98
N PRO A 264 -2.98 -19.77 -5.51
CA PRO A 264 -3.46 -19.02 -6.66
C PRO A 264 -3.68 -19.94 -7.88
N ASP A 265 -4.73 -19.69 -8.65
CA ASP A 265 -4.94 -20.46 -9.88
C ASP A 265 -4.01 -20.00 -11.02
N VAL A 266 -4.01 -20.76 -12.12
CA VAL A 266 -3.10 -20.55 -13.26
C VAL A 266 -3.31 -19.17 -13.89
N LEU A 267 -4.54 -18.67 -14.02
CA LEU A 267 -4.82 -17.36 -14.59
C LEU A 267 -4.28 -16.24 -13.69
N SER A 268 -4.46 -16.36 -12.36
CA SER A 268 -3.88 -15.43 -11.40
C SER A 268 -2.35 -15.39 -11.51
N ILE A 269 -1.70 -16.55 -11.63
CA ILE A 269 -0.23 -16.63 -11.79
C ILE A 269 0.22 -15.93 -13.07
N ILE A 270 -0.49 -16.11 -14.20
CA ILE A 270 -0.20 -15.39 -15.45
C ILE A 270 -0.32 -13.88 -15.24
N GLY A 271 -1.39 -13.43 -14.58
CA GLY A 271 -1.60 -12.02 -14.23
C GLY A 271 -0.45 -11.46 -13.38
N TYR A 272 0.02 -12.20 -12.36
CA TYR A 272 1.16 -11.81 -11.52
C TYR A 272 2.44 -11.61 -12.35
N VAL A 273 2.73 -12.57 -13.25
CA VAL A 273 3.91 -12.50 -14.11
C VAL A 273 3.86 -11.25 -14.99
N ILE A 274 2.70 -10.97 -15.62
CA ILE A 274 2.52 -9.77 -16.46
C ILE A 274 2.74 -8.51 -15.63
N ILE A 275 2.09 -8.37 -14.48
CA ILE A 275 2.16 -7.16 -13.64
C ILE A 275 3.58 -6.95 -13.12
N ILE A 276 4.26 -8.00 -12.64
CA ILE A 276 5.62 -7.92 -12.13
C ILE A 276 6.61 -7.58 -13.26
N ALA A 277 6.42 -8.18 -14.45
CA ALA A 277 7.24 -7.86 -15.61
C ALA A 277 7.09 -6.39 -16.02
N MET A 278 5.86 -5.86 -16.02
CA MET A 278 5.61 -4.45 -16.32
C MET A 278 6.16 -3.51 -15.24
N ALA A 279 6.11 -3.92 -13.98
CA ALA A 279 6.75 -3.17 -12.89
C ALA A 279 8.28 -3.12 -13.08
N ALA A 280 8.91 -4.24 -13.43
CA ALA A 280 10.33 -4.31 -13.75
C ALA A 280 10.67 -3.45 -14.97
N ALA A 281 9.87 -3.54 -16.05
CA ALA A 281 10.04 -2.71 -17.25
C ALA A 281 9.96 -1.21 -16.94
N MET A 282 9.00 -0.79 -16.10
CA MET A 282 8.87 0.59 -15.64
C MET A 282 10.11 1.04 -14.84
N PHE A 283 10.58 0.18 -13.94
CA PHE A 283 11.80 0.44 -13.16
C PHE A 283 13.02 0.68 -14.06
N PHE A 284 13.28 -0.22 -15.02
CA PHE A 284 14.41 -0.07 -15.94
C PHE A 284 14.28 1.16 -16.84
N LEU A 285 13.06 1.48 -17.32
CA LEU A 285 12.80 2.66 -18.13
C LEU A 285 13.09 3.93 -17.34
N ASN A 286 12.64 4.03 -16.09
CA ASN A 286 12.89 5.18 -15.21
C ASN A 286 14.38 5.35 -14.92
N ARG A 287 15.10 4.25 -14.70
CA ARG A 287 16.55 4.27 -14.44
C ARG A 287 17.35 4.73 -15.66
N LYS A 288 16.92 4.31 -16.87
CA LYS A 288 17.57 4.76 -18.12
C LYS A 288 17.37 6.25 -18.36
N SER A 289 16.16 6.77 -18.17
CA SER A 289 15.85 8.19 -18.34
C SER A 289 16.64 9.09 -17.38
N ALA A 290 16.94 8.58 -16.17
CA ALA A 290 17.73 9.32 -15.19
C ALA A 290 19.24 9.34 -15.46
N LYS A 291 19.76 8.43 -16.30
CA LYS A 291 21.17 8.44 -16.71
C LYS A 291 21.40 9.34 -17.94
N SER A 292 20.35 9.69 -18.65
CA SER A 292 20.40 10.56 -19.86
C SER A 292 19.98 12.01 -19.61
N ALA A 293 19.61 12.37 -18.39
CA ALA A 293 19.37 13.72 -17.89
C ALA A 293 20.52 14.19 -16.97
#